data_976e4eb05096dff83b37854b40206482
#
_entry.id   976e4eb05096dff83b37854b40206482
#
_cell.length_a   1.000
_cell.length_b   1.000
_cell.length_c   1.000
_cell.angle_alpha   90.00
_cell.angle_beta   90.00
_cell.angle_gamma   90.00
#
_symmetry.space_group_name_H-M   'P 1'
#
loop_
_entity.id
_entity.type
_entity.pdbx_description
1 polymer ?
#
loop_
_entity_poly.entity_id
_entity_poly.type
_entity_poly.pdbx_seq_one_letter_code
_entity_poly.pdbx_strand_id
1 'polypeptide(L)'
;MQRAFNILVMILVFVSLSTTAYAVSSQLLVDAAWIDQHNGKIILVDVRNKDAYDGGHIAGAVNLPVDDLQSKPDAILYPVHQCEKILGERGLDINKEVVLYGAGKELAYLAFWMLDYLGMRNVHVLDGGIEQWKGQISTLETKLPPAVFVAKPDPTKYATTSYVKNTLKKPHIILLDVRSSAEYRGTDVRSLRGGHIPDAINMNFEENFQNGSTRLKPMDELVKLYGALNRKKEIIVYCQTGTRAANTYFVLKALGFPKVRDYDASWIEWGSNLGLPADDVSYFNFVSVMKAIKKLEEEVNELKRGHQGVPLE
;
A
#
# COMPACT_ATOMS: atom_id res chain seq x y z
N MET A 1 52.29 34.09 54.60
CA MET A 1 51.84 34.34 53.20
C MET A 1 51.60 33.04 52.51
N GLN A 2 50.37 32.61 52.48
CA GLN A 2 49.95 31.32 51.91
C GLN A 2 49.03 31.63 50.76
N ARG A 3 49.48 31.41 49.52
CA ARG A 3 48.65 31.59 48.29
C ARG A 3 47.78 30.34 48.08
N ALA A 4 46.45 30.48 48.20
CA ALA A 4 45.53 29.50 47.83
C ALA A 4 45.42 29.42 46.30
N PHE A 5 45.60 28.22 45.74
CA PHE A 5 45.46 27.93 44.32
C PHE A 5 44.04 27.39 44.15
N ASN A 6 43.13 28.19 43.55
CA ASN A 6 41.82 27.73 43.18
C ASN A 6 41.89 26.99 41.85
N ILE A 7 41.72 25.67 41.84
CA ILE A 7 41.57 24.86 40.64
C ILE A 7 40.10 24.84 40.34
N LEU A 8 39.69 25.54 39.26
CA LEU A 8 38.36 25.47 38.69
C LEU A 8 38.26 24.22 37.82
N VAL A 9 37.62 23.17 38.33
CA VAL A 9 37.33 21.98 37.54
C VAL A 9 36.07 22.25 36.70
N MET A 10 36.27 22.46 35.39
CA MET A 10 35.22 22.61 34.41
C MET A 10 34.76 21.22 34.00
N ILE A 11 33.64 20.76 34.54
CA ILE A 11 32.98 19.49 34.11
C ILE A 11 32.28 19.76 32.80
N LEU A 12 32.90 19.33 31.67
CA LEU A 12 32.28 19.26 30.37
C LEU A 12 31.30 18.04 30.36
N VAL A 13 30.04 18.31 30.53
CA VAL A 13 29.00 17.31 30.30
C VAL A 13 28.84 17.12 28.79
N PHE A 14 29.47 16.08 28.25
CA PHE A 14 29.15 15.60 26.91
C PHE A 14 27.76 14.98 26.93
N VAL A 15 26.75 15.73 26.52
CA VAL A 15 25.46 15.15 26.12
C VAL A 15 25.69 14.47 24.78
N SER A 16 25.98 13.17 24.81
CA SER A 16 25.94 12.34 23.62
C SER A 16 24.48 12.22 23.17
N LEU A 17 24.09 13.04 22.22
CA LEU A 17 22.91 12.78 21.40
C LEU A 17 23.18 11.48 20.63
N SER A 18 22.78 10.36 21.19
CA SER A 18 22.70 9.10 20.48
C SER A 18 21.60 9.26 19.40
N THR A 19 22.01 9.75 18.23
CA THR A 19 21.23 9.55 17.00
C THR A 19 21.25 8.05 16.76
N THR A 20 20.18 7.37 17.17
CA THR A 20 19.91 6.02 16.71
C THR A 20 19.78 6.12 15.19
N ALA A 21 20.87 5.80 14.49
CA ALA A 21 20.83 5.60 13.05
C ALA A 21 19.86 4.45 12.81
N TYR A 22 18.68 4.78 12.31
CA TYR A 22 17.72 3.79 11.90
C TYR A 22 18.31 3.04 10.72
N ALA A 23 18.45 1.72 10.83
CA ALA A 23 18.79 0.89 9.70
C ALA A 23 17.60 0.95 8.71
N VAL A 24 17.66 1.93 7.82
CA VAL A 24 16.77 1.98 6.66
C VAL A 24 17.16 0.79 5.81
N SER A 25 16.23 -0.13 5.58
CA SER A 25 16.45 -1.24 4.65
C SER A 25 16.44 -0.69 3.23
N SER A 26 17.59 -0.19 2.80
CA SER A 26 17.79 0.45 1.48
C SER A 26 17.56 -0.51 0.31
N GLN A 27 17.34 -1.78 0.58
CA GLN A 27 17.20 -2.81 -0.45
C GLN A 27 15.76 -3.12 -0.84
N LEU A 28 14.72 -2.63 -0.14
CA LEU A 28 13.33 -2.92 -0.51
C LEU A 28 12.88 -2.09 -1.73
N LEU A 29 13.31 -0.85 -1.81
CA LEU A 29 13.04 0.06 -2.93
C LEU A 29 14.29 0.12 -3.81
N VAL A 30 14.14 -0.16 -5.09
CA VAL A 30 15.24 -0.22 -6.06
C VAL A 30 14.96 0.68 -7.27
N ASP A 31 16.02 1.07 -7.96
CA ASP A 31 15.94 1.85 -9.20
C ASP A 31 16.42 1.05 -10.41
N ALA A 32 16.37 1.66 -11.59
CA ALA A 32 16.80 1.05 -12.84
C ALA A 32 18.28 0.63 -12.81
N ALA A 33 19.14 1.44 -12.19
CA ALA A 33 20.57 1.14 -12.12
C ALA A 33 20.83 -0.11 -11.25
N TRP A 34 20.08 -0.28 -10.18
CA TRP A 34 20.13 -1.50 -9.36
C TRP A 34 19.68 -2.72 -10.15
N ILE A 35 18.60 -2.61 -10.95
CA ILE A 35 18.10 -3.70 -11.82
C ILE A 35 19.16 -4.11 -12.82
N ASP A 36 19.81 -3.16 -13.49
CA ASP A 36 20.87 -3.42 -14.46
C ASP A 36 22.07 -4.17 -13.83
N GLN A 37 22.45 -3.82 -12.61
CA GLN A 37 23.53 -4.50 -11.86
C GLN A 37 23.16 -5.93 -11.44
N HIS A 38 21.87 -6.25 -11.31
CA HIS A 38 21.38 -7.56 -10.90
C HIS A 38 20.77 -8.35 -12.05
N ASN A 39 20.94 -7.88 -13.29
CA ASN A 39 20.41 -8.56 -14.48
C ASN A 39 20.85 -10.04 -14.53
N GLY A 40 19.89 -10.91 -14.85
CA GLY A 40 20.07 -12.36 -14.88
C GLY A 40 20.05 -13.05 -13.50
N LYS A 41 19.98 -12.30 -12.39
CA LYS A 41 19.84 -12.84 -11.04
C LYS A 41 18.47 -12.64 -10.45
N ILE A 42 17.72 -11.67 -10.96
CA ILE A 42 16.38 -11.28 -10.49
C ILE A 42 15.31 -11.63 -11.52
N ILE A 43 14.08 -11.75 -11.06
CA ILE A 43 12.90 -11.83 -11.91
C ILE A 43 12.16 -10.49 -11.84
N LEU A 44 12.00 -9.83 -12.98
CA LEU A 44 11.12 -8.67 -13.09
C LEU A 44 9.67 -9.14 -13.18
N VAL A 45 8.79 -8.57 -12.37
CA VAL A 45 7.37 -8.96 -12.30
C VAL A 45 6.50 -7.73 -12.53
N ASP A 46 5.78 -7.73 -13.64
CA ASP A 46 4.74 -6.75 -13.95
C ASP A 46 3.43 -7.16 -13.28
N VAL A 47 2.97 -6.36 -12.33
CA VAL A 47 1.75 -6.66 -11.56
C VAL A 47 0.50 -6.01 -12.13
N ARG A 48 0.61 -5.35 -13.28
CA ARG A 48 -0.54 -4.79 -14.02
C ARG A 48 -1.37 -5.90 -14.66
N ASN A 49 -2.59 -5.55 -15.05
CA ASN A 49 -3.43 -6.47 -15.81
C ASN A 49 -2.77 -6.89 -17.15
N LYS A 50 -3.27 -7.99 -17.73
CA LYS A 50 -2.70 -8.57 -18.94
C LYS A 50 -2.70 -7.59 -20.13
N ASP A 51 -3.75 -6.79 -20.30
CA ASP A 51 -3.86 -5.85 -21.42
C ASP A 51 -2.79 -4.76 -21.34
N ALA A 52 -2.54 -4.24 -20.12
CA ALA A 52 -1.47 -3.25 -19.91
C ALA A 52 -0.07 -3.85 -20.11
N TYR A 53 0.13 -5.10 -19.70
CA TYR A 53 1.38 -5.83 -19.96
C TYR A 53 1.61 -6.04 -21.46
N ASP A 54 0.60 -6.53 -22.19
CA ASP A 54 0.67 -6.78 -23.63
C ASP A 54 0.86 -5.50 -24.45
N GLY A 55 0.30 -4.39 -23.97
CA GLY A 55 0.50 -3.07 -24.57
C GLY A 55 1.92 -2.52 -24.44
N GLY A 56 2.73 -3.09 -23.53
CA GLY A 56 4.13 -2.74 -23.32
C GLY A 56 4.57 -2.91 -21.88
N HIS A 57 5.63 -3.65 -21.68
CA HIS A 57 6.21 -3.99 -20.37
C HIS A 57 7.73 -3.88 -20.38
N ILE A 58 8.36 -3.83 -19.22
CA ILE A 58 9.83 -3.86 -19.12
C ILE A 58 10.35 -5.16 -19.73
N ALA A 59 11.28 -5.06 -20.66
CA ALA A 59 11.79 -6.22 -21.39
C ALA A 59 12.27 -7.32 -20.43
N GLY A 60 11.81 -8.56 -20.66
CA GLY A 60 12.12 -9.72 -19.82
C GLY A 60 11.26 -9.87 -18.56
N ALA A 61 10.34 -8.97 -18.29
CA ALA A 61 9.41 -9.10 -17.17
C ALA A 61 8.35 -10.17 -17.42
N VAL A 62 8.00 -10.94 -16.39
CA VAL A 62 6.84 -11.82 -16.38
C VAL A 62 5.60 -11.08 -15.87
N ASN A 63 4.42 -11.48 -16.34
CA ASN A 63 3.18 -10.87 -15.87
C ASN A 63 2.56 -11.68 -14.71
N LEU A 64 2.29 -11.02 -13.61
CA LEU A 64 1.52 -11.50 -12.48
C LEU A 64 0.51 -10.41 -12.08
N PRO A 65 -0.64 -10.32 -12.75
CA PRO A 65 -1.66 -9.37 -12.33
C PRO A 65 -1.97 -9.52 -10.85
N VAL A 66 -1.88 -8.44 -10.07
CA VAL A 66 -2.15 -8.49 -8.63
C VAL A 66 -3.57 -8.97 -8.34
N ASP A 67 -4.50 -8.66 -9.24
CA ASP A 67 -5.89 -9.11 -9.19
C ASP A 67 -6.05 -10.64 -9.25
N ASP A 68 -5.07 -11.36 -9.81
CA ASP A 68 -5.10 -12.83 -9.84
C ASP A 68 -4.90 -13.43 -8.44
N LEU A 69 -4.39 -12.65 -7.48
CA LEU A 69 -4.17 -13.07 -6.10
C LEU A 69 -5.29 -12.66 -5.14
N GLN A 70 -6.33 -11.98 -5.63
CA GLN A 70 -7.42 -11.45 -4.82
C GLN A 70 -8.79 -11.96 -5.26
N SER A 71 -9.72 -12.07 -4.30
CA SER A 71 -11.14 -12.31 -4.57
C SER A 71 -11.82 -11.07 -5.15
N LYS A 72 -12.84 -11.27 -5.96
CA LYS A 72 -13.72 -10.19 -6.46
C LYS A 72 -15.14 -10.45 -5.96
N PRO A 73 -15.87 -9.42 -5.52
CA PRO A 73 -15.52 -7.98 -5.54
C PRO A 73 -14.72 -7.47 -4.32
N ASP A 74 -14.46 -8.31 -3.32
CA ASP A 74 -14.02 -7.88 -1.99
C ASP A 74 -12.53 -7.47 -1.93
N ALA A 75 -11.75 -7.76 -2.98
CA ALA A 75 -10.32 -7.48 -3.09
C ALA A 75 -9.49 -8.05 -1.91
N ILE A 76 -9.90 -9.20 -1.37
CA ILE A 76 -9.21 -9.88 -0.26
C ILE A 76 -8.28 -10.95 -0.84
N LEU A 77 -7.09 -11.07 -0.29
CA LEU A 77 -6.11 -12.09 -0.65
C LEU A 77 -6.73 -13.50 -0.64
N TYR A 78 -6.54 -14.24 -1.72
CA TYR A 78 -7.01 -15.63 -1.81
C TYR A 78 -6.41 -16.53 -0.71
N PRO A 79 -7.05 -17.66 -0.41
CA PRO A 79 -6.47 -18.69 0.45
C PRO A 79 -5.07 -19.09 -0.02
N VAL A 80 -4.18 -19.35 0.94
CA VAL A 80 -2.75 -19.61 0.69
C VAL A 80 -2.51 -20.63 -0.42
N HIS A 81 -3.22 -21.77 -0.41
CA HIS A 81 -3.05 -22.82 -1.42
C HIS A 81 -3.38 -22.36 -2.85
N GLN A 82 -4.30 -21.40 -3.00
CA GLN A 82 -4.62 -20.81 -4.30
C GLN A 82 -3.51 -19.88 -4.76
N CYS A 83 -2.97 -19.06 -3.84
CA CYS A 83 -1.81 -18.22 -4.14
C CYS A 83 -0.59 -19.06 -4.53
N GLU A 84 -0.32 -20.17 -3.82
CA GLU A 84 0.77 -21.10 -4.15
C GLU A 84 0.67 -21.62 -5.58
N LYS A 85 -0.53 -22.03 -5.98
CA LYS A 85 -0.80 -22.51 -7.34
C LYS A 85 -0.50 -21.41 -8.37
N ILE A 86 -1.07 -20.23 -8.19
CA ILE A 86 -0.92 -19.10 -9.13
C ILE A 86 0.56 -18.70 -9.28
N LEU A 87 1.25 -18.52 -8.14
CA LEU A 87 2.66 -18.13 -8.13
C LEU A 87 3.55 -19.18 -8.77
N GLY A 88 3.30 -20.48 -8.48
CA GLY A 88 4.03 -21.59 -9.10
C GLY A 88 3.82 -21.69 -10.60
N GLU A 89 2.59 -21.52 -11.10
CA GLU A 89 2.27 -21.49 -12.53
C GLU A 89 2.97 -20.34 -13.26
N ARG A 90 3.28 -19.23 -12.57
CA ARG A 90 4.06 -18.09 -13.10
C ARG A 90 5.58 -18.28 -12.98
N GLY A 91 6.04 -19.45 -12.52
CA GLY A 91 7.45 -19.78 -12.39
C GLY A 91 8.16 -19.18 -11.18
N LEU A 92 7.39 -18.71 -10.19
CA LEU A 92 7.93 -18.19 -8.94
C LEU A 92 8.07 -19.30 -7.91
N ASP A 93 9.16 -19.30 -7.17
CA ASP A 93 9.32 -20.05 -5.92
C ASP A 93 9.75 -19.09 -4.81
N ILE A 94 9.58 -19.51 -3.56
CA ILE A 94 9.76 -18.65 -2.38
C ILE A 94 11.19 -18.11 -2.20
N ASN A 95 12.19 -18.72 -2.83
CA ASN A 95 13.61 -18.37 -2.70
C ASN A 95 14.09 -17.44 -3.82
N LYS A 96 13.26 -17.19 -4.84
CA LYS A 96 13.61 -16.29 -5.94
C LYS A 96 13.70 -14.85 -5.44
N GLU A 97 14.58 -14.09 -6.08
CA GLU A 97 14.68 -12.65 -5.90
C GLU A 97 13.86 -11.96 -6.98
N VAL A 98 12.90 -11.15 -6.59
CA VAL A 98 11.96 -10.50 -7.51
C VAL A 98 11.94 -9.00 -7.35
N VAL A 99 11.75 -8.29 -8.46
CA VAL A 99 11.47 -6.85 -8.47
C VAL A 99 10.08 -6.65 -9.05
N LEU A 100 9.19 -6.15 -8.22
CA LEU A 100 7.81 -5.84 -8.60
C LEU A 100 7.73 -4.44 -9.18
N TYR A 101 6.96 -4.28 -10.24
CA TYR A 101 6.57 -2.96 -10.72
C TYR A 101 5.14 -2.98 -11.24
N GLY A 102 4.49 -1.83 -11.15
CA GLY A 102 3.13 -1.63 -11.65
C GLY A 102 3.02 -0.28 -12.32
N ALA A 103 1.80 0.19 -12.49
CA ALA A 103 1.45 1.57 -12.80
C ALA A 103 0.83 2.23 -11.56
N GLY A 104 1.01 3.54 -11.46
CA GLY A 104 0.49 4.33 -10.34
C GLY A 104 1.23 4.08 -9.02
N LYS A 105 0.51 4.28 -7.93
CA LYS A 105 1.07 4.38 -6.57
C LYS A 105 0.77 3.18 -5.68
N GLU A 106 0.14 2.13 -6.19
CA GLU A 106 -0.52 1.14 -5.33
C GLU A 106 -0.13 -0.30 -5.65
N LEU A 107 -0.26 -0.75 -6.92
CA LEU A 107 -0.26 -2.17 -7.28
C LEU A 107 1.01 -2.93 -6.89
N ALA A 108 2.18 -2.33 -7.11
CA ALA A 108 3.46 -2.98 -6.79
C ALA A 108 3.63 -3.17 -5.27
N TYR A 109 3.14 -2.22 -4.47
CA TYR A 109 3.19 -2.30 -3.01
C TYR A 109 2.19 -3.33 -2.46
N LEU A 110 1.02 -3.45 -3.09
CA LEU A 110 0.04 -4.48 -2.76
C LEU A 110 0.63 -5.88 -3.00
N ALA A 111 1.22 -6.10 -4.18
CA ALA A 111 1.91 -7.35 -4.49
C ALA A 111 3.08 -7.61 -3.51
N PHE A 112 3.84 -6.56 -3.14
CA PHE A 112 4.88 -6.68 -2.13
C PHE A 112 4.35 -7.22 -0.80
N TRP A 113 3.26 -6.60 -0.26
CA TRP A 113 2.66 -7.05 0.98
C TRP A 113 2.19 -8.50 0.91
N MET A 114 1.52 -8.88 -0.20
CA MET A 114 1.04 -10.25 -0.41
C MET A 114 2.20 -11.26 -0.37
N LEU A 115 3.27 -10.99 -1.12
CA LEU A 115 4.43 -11.89 -1.17
C LEU A 115 5.20 -11.90 0.16
N ASP A 116 5.33 -10.77 0.85
CA ASP A 116 5.94 -10.69 2.17
C ASP A 116 5.11 -11.47 3.20
N TYR A 117 3.77 -11.36 3.17
CA TYR A 117 2.87 -12.19 3.99
C TYR A 117 3.02 -13.68 3.69
N LEU A 118 3.09 -14.08 2.42
CA LEU A 118 3.28 -15.47 2.00
C LEU A 118 4.68 -16.02 2.34
N GLY A 119 5.57 -15.18 2.86
CA GLY A 119 6.89 -15.57 3.38
C GLY A 119 8.04 -15.43 2.39
N MET A 120 7.82 -14.81 1.24
CA MET A 120 8.89 -14.46 0.31
C MET A 120 9.72 -13.31 0.88
N ARG A 121 11.06 -13.44 0.92
CA ARG A 121 11.93 -12.48 1.61
C ARG A 121 12.69 -11.54 0.68
N ASN A 122 12.99 -12.00 -0.52
CA ASN A 122 13.79 -11.26 -1.51
C ASN A 122 12.85 -10.58 -2.51
N VAL A 123 12.06 -9.65 -2.00
CA VAL A 123 11.07 -8.89 -2.79
C VAL A 123 11.43 -7.43 -2.74
N HIS A 124 11.55 -6.83 -3.92
CA HIS A 124 11.85 -5.41 -4.11
C HIS A 124 10.75 -4.75 -4.91
N VAL A 125 10.65 -3.44 -4.80
CA VAL A 125 9.74 -2.61 -5.61
C VAL A 125 10.56 -1.61 -6.41
N LEU A 126 10.29 -1.50 -7.72
CA LEU A 126 10.87 -0.48 -8.57
C LEU A 126 10.27 0.89 -8.26
N ASP A 127 11.11 1.83 -7.83
CA ASP A 127 10.68 3.19 -7.49
C ASP A 127 10.10 3.92 -8.68
N GLY A 128 8.83 4.32 -8.53
CA GLY A 128 8.08 5.05 -9.55
C GLY A 128 7.47 4.17 -10.64
N GLY A 129 7.64 2.83 -10.57
CA GLY A 129 6.99 1.90 -11.48
C GLY A 129 7.38 2.08 -12.95
N ILE A 130 6.48 1.66 -13.85
CA ILE A 130 6.73 1.73 -15.29
C ILE A 130 6.80 3.17 -15.82
N GLU A 131 6.13 4.12 -15.16
CA GLU A 131 6.13 5.54 -15.56
C GLU A 131 7.52 6.18 -15.47
N GLN A 132 8.36 5.68 -14.56
CA GLN A 132 9.71 6.19 -14.36
C GLN A 132 10.78 5.36 -15.06
N TRP A 133 10.39 4.24 -15.69
CA TRP A 133 11.31 3.41 -16.46
C TRP A 133 11.78 4.10 -17.73
N LYS A 134 13.09 4.05 -17.97
CA LYS A 134 13.72 4.64 -19.18
C LYS A 134 14.45 3.60 -20.04
N GLY A 135 14.41 2.35 -19.61
CA GLY A 135 15.03 1.24 -20.33
C GLY A 135 14.12 0.67 -21.43
N GLN A 136 14.49 -0.49 -21.92
CA GLN A 136 13.80 -1.15 -23.02
C GLN A 136 12.39 -1.61 -22.61
N ILE A 137 11.41 -1.33 -23.48
CA ILE A 137 10.04 -1.85 -23.41
C ILE A 137 9.88 -2.95 -24.47
N SER A 138 9.12 -3.98 -24.14
CA SER A 138 8.78 -5.11 -25.00
C SER A 138 7.28 -5.36 -25.00
N THR A 139 6.77 -5.94 -26.08
CA THR A 139 5.43 -6.53 -26.17
C THR A 139 5.50 -8.06 -26.32
N LEU A 140 6.72 -8.63 -26.27
CA LEU A 140 6.92 -10.06 -26.34
C LEU A 140 6.74 -10.69 -24.96
N GLU A 141 5.77 -11.57 -24.82
CA GLU A 141 5.47 -12.23 -23.56
C GLU A 141 6.69 -13.02 -23.05
N THR A 142 7.04 -12.81 -21.78
CA THR A 142 8.06 -13.60 -21.07
C THR A 142 7.37 -14.63 -20.20
N LYS A 143 7.74 -15.91 -20.37
CA LYS A 143 7.25 -17.04 -19.54
C LYS A 143 8.41 -17.73 -18.86
N LEU A 144 8.27 -17.99 -17.58
CA LEU A 144 9.17 -18.87 -16.85
C LEU A 144 8.60 -20.30 -16.84
N PRO A 145 9.45 -21.34 -16.80
CA PRO A 145 8.99 -22.69 -16.50
C PRO A 145 8.22 -22.71 -15.16
N PRO A 146 7.10 -23.44 -15.06
CA PRO A 146 6.40 -23.59 -13.78
C PRO A 146 7.33 -24.05 -12.66
N ALA A 147 7.12 -23.53 -11.47
CA ALA A 147 7.87 -23.84 -10.27
C ALA A 147 6.92 -24.31 -9.15
N VAL A 148 7.48 -24.77 -8.04
CA VAL A 148 6.71 -25.09 -6.84
C VAL A 148 6.88 -23.94 -5.84
N PHE A 149 5.80 -23.21 -5.60
CA PHE A 149 5.77 -22.19 -4.55
C PHE A 149 5.20 -22.82 -3.28
N VAL A 150 5.99 -22.86 -2.20
CA VAL A 150 5.56 -23.34 -0.88
C VAL A 150 5.55 -22.14 0.05
N ALA A 151 4.36 -21.61 0.32
CA ALA A 151 4.19 -20.45 1.19
C ALA A 151 4.56 -20.76 2.64
N LYS A 152 5.05 -19.75 3.33
CA LYS A 152 5.29 -19.72 4.78
C LYS A 152 4.63 -18.48 5.36
N PRO A 153 3.29 -18.45 5.43
CA PRO A 153 2.56 -17.24 5.83
C PRO A 153 2.99 -16.73 7.19
N ASP A 154 3.24 -15.44 7.28
CA ASP A 154 3.56 -14.77 8.53
C ASP A 154 2.33 -14.03 9.05
N PRO A 155 1.60 -14.59 10.03
CA PRO A 155 0.38 -13.96 10.54
C PRO A 155 0.63 -12.63 11.25
N THR A 156 1.89 -12.25 11.49
CA THR A 156 2.22 -10.94 12.07
C THR A 156 2.19 -9.81 11.06
N LYS A 157 1.95 -10.10 9.78
CA LYS A 157 1.87 -9.12 8.69
C LYS A 157 0.44 -8.86 8.20
N TYR A 158 -0.50 -9.67 8.65
CA TYR A 158 -1.91 -9.62 8.28
C TYR A 158 -2.78 -9.33 9.50
N ALA A 159 -3.77 -8.45 9.37
CA ALA A 159 -4.77 -8.20 10.39
C ALA A 159 -6.17 -8.55 9.84
N THR A 160 -6.90 -9.41 10.55
CA THR A 160 -8.31 -9.68 10.27
C THR A 160 -9.20 -8.66 10.98
N THR A 161 -10.45 -8.52 10.57
CA THR A 161 -11.46 -7.69 11.25
C THR A 161 -11.60 -8.05 12.73
N SER A 162 -11.60 -9.35 13.04
CA SER A 162 -11.63 -9.82 14.43
C SER A 162 -10.39 -9.40 15.21
N TYR A 163 -9.21 -9.45 14.59
CA TYR A 163 -7.97 -8.99 15.22
C TYR A 163 -8.06 -7.49 15.52
N VAL A 164 -8.42 -6.65 14.54
CA VAL A 164 -8.56 -5.19 14.70
C VAL A 164 -9.58 -4.88 15.80
N LYS A 165 -10.77 -5.51 15.78
CA LYS A 165 -11.80 -5.35 16.82
C LYS A 165 -11.24 -5.63 18.23
N ASN A 166 -10.46 -6.70 18.38
CA ASN A 166 -9.88 -7.09 19.65
C ASN A 166 -8.70 -6.21 20.11
N THR A 167 -8.18 -5.34 19.23
CA THR A 167 -7.09 -4.42 19.55
C THR A 167 -7.56 -3.01 19.90
N LEU A 168 -8.83 -2.70 19.71
CA LEU A 168 -9.39 -1.38 20.07
C LEU A 168 -9.04 -1.02 21.52
N LYS A 169 -8.68 0.26 21.73
CA LYS A 169 -8.29 0.85 23.03
C LYS A 169 -7.04 0.21 23.68
N LYS A 170 -6.29 -0.64 22.96
CA LYS A 170 -5.05 -1.20 23.49
C LYS A 170 -3.89 -0.21 23.33
N PRO A 171 -3.21 0.20 24.41
CA PRO A 171 -2.23 1.30 24.36
C PRO A 171 -0.96 0.97 23.57
N HIS A 172 -0.72 -0.31 23.26
CA HIS A 172 0.43 -0.77 22.49
C HIS A 172 0.14 -0.90 20.98
N ILE A 173 -1.06 -0.52 20.54
CA ILE A 173 -1.47 -0.54 19.13
C ILE A 173 -1.61 0.90 18.62
N ILE A 174 -1.30 1.10 17.36
CA ILE A 174 -1.63 2.28 16.57
C ILE A 174 -2.45 1.81 15.37
N LEU A 175 -3.68 2.29 15.22
CA LEU A 175 -4.46 2.15 14.01
C LEU A 175 -4.15 3.34 13.11
N LEU A 176 -3.75 3.10 11.88
CA LEU A 176 -3.37 4.13 10.93
C LEU A 176 -4.30 4.07 9.72
N ASP A 177 -5.21 5.05 9.63
CA ASP A 177 -6.08 5.25 8.48
C ASP A 177 -5.35 6.05 7.42
N VAL A 178 -5.06 5.41 6.29
CA VAL A 178 -4.28 6.03 5.22
C VAL A 178 -5.15 6.56 4.08
N ARG A 179 -6.46 6.66 4.31
CA ARG A 179 -7.40 7.27 3.38
C ARG A 179 -7.29 8.80 3.40
N SER A 180 -8.03 9.43 2.48
CA SER A 180 -8.15 10.87 2.48
C SER A 180 -8.80 11.37 3.78
N SER A 181 -8.53 12.62 4.13
CA SER A 181 -9.14 13.27 5.28
C SER A 181 -10.68 13.36 5.16
N ALA A 182 -11.23 13.40 3.93
CA ALA A 182 -12.66 13.38 3.67
C ALA A 182 -13.29 12.01 3.97
N GLU A 183 -12.62 10.91 3.56
CA GLU A 183 -13.05 9.54 3.90
C GLU A 183 -12.98 9.31 5.42
N TYR A 184 -11.89 9.74 6.07
CA TYR A 184 -11.69 9.61 7.52
C TYR A 184 -12.77 10.33 8.32
N ARG A 185 -13.10 11.58 7.96
CA ARG A 185 -14.16 12.37 8.62
C ARG A 185 -15.58 11.99 8.18
N GLY A 186 -15.75 10.98 7.36
CA GLY A 186 -17.05 10.52 6.90
C GLY A 186 -17.76 11.45 5.91
N THR A 187 -17.06 12.43 5.31
CA THR A 187 -17.65 13.31 4.30
C THR A 187 -17.58 12.75 2.89
N ASP A 188 -16.68 11.78 2.62
CA ASP A 188 -16.65 10.93 1.42
C ASP A 188 -17.03 9.49 1.83
N VAL A 189 -18.26 9.10 1.53
CA VAL A 189 -18.85 7.82 1.96
C VAL A 189 -18.74 6.78 0.85
N ARG A 190 -17.90 5.75 1.05
CA ARG A 190 -17.65 4.68 0.07
C ARG A 190 -18.04 3.28 0.57
N SER A 191 -18.79 3.20 1.66
CA SER A 191 -19.35 1.98 2.25
C SER A 191 -20.77 2.28 2.73
N LEU A 192 -21.41 1.40 3.51
CA LEU A 192 -22.73 1.68 4.08
C LEU A 192 -22.71 2.92 5.00
N ARG A 193 -21.56 3.23 5.58
CA ARG A 193 -21.33 4.45 6.36
C ARG A 193 -19.95 5.03 6.08
N GLY A 194 -19.80 6.35 6.31
CA GLY A 194 -18.53 7.06 6.42
C GLY A 194 -18.01 7.04 7.86
N GLY A 195 -16.84 7.67 8.06
CA GLY A 195 -16.16 7.73 9.35
C GLY A 195 -14.89 6.87 9.37
N HIS A 196 -14.42 6.53 10.58
CA HIS A 196 -13.18 5.78 10.76
C HIS A 196 -13.26 4.80 11.96
N ILE A 197 -12.29 3.89 12.04
CA ILE A 197 -12.15 2.97 13.18
C ILE A 197 -11.77 3.81 14.42
N PRO A 198 -12.43 3.64 15.59
CA PRO A 198 -12.16 4.45 16.76
C PRO A 198 -10.68 4.48 17.15
N ASP A 199 -10.21 5.65 17.59
CA ASP A 199 -8.82 5.94 17.97
C ASP A 199 -7.79 5.84 16.81
N ALA A 200 -8.23 5.70 15.53
CA ALA A 200 -7.31 5.69 14.41
C ALA A 200 -6.70 7.09 14.15
N ILE A 201 -5.44 7.11 13.75
CA ILE A 201 -4.74 8.32 13.30
C ILE A 201 -4.85 8.39 11.78
N ASN A 202 -5.22 9.55 11.22
CA ASN A 202 -5.26 9.73 9.78
C ASN A 202 -3.92 10.26 9.25
N MET A 203 -3.35 9.53 8.28
CA MET A 203 -2.19 9.95 7.49
C MET A 203 -2.41 9.50 6.05
N ASN A 204 -2.74 10.41 5.15
CA ASN A 204 -3.05 10.07 3.78
C ASN A 204 -1.83 9.43 3.07
N PHE A 205 -2.01 8.26 2.46
CA PHE A 205 -0.95 7.55 1.74
C PHE A 205 -0.30 8.38 0.61
N GLU A 206 -1.03 9.35 0.05
CA GLU A 206 -0.49 10.28 -0.95
C GLU A 206 0.72 11.07 -0.44
N GLU A 207 0.81 11.28 0.88
CA GLU A 207 1.93 11.98 1.50
C GLU A 207 3.24 11.21 1.40
N ASN A 208 3.21 9.93 1.04
CA ASN A 208 4.41 9.12 0.80
C ASN A 208 5.13 9.49 -0.50
N PHE A 209 4.47 10.18 -1.42
CA PHE A 209 4.97 10.42 -2.77
C PHE A 209 5.48 11.84 -2.98
N GLN A 210 6.39 11.99 -3.92
CA GLN A 210 6.77 13.29 -4.46
C GLN A 210 5.60 13.89 -5.23
N ASN A 211 5.45 15.21 -5.17
CA ASN A 211 4.34 15.90 -5.84
C ASN A 211 4.30 15.58 -7.34
N GLY A 212 3.12 15.14 -7.79
CA GLY A 212 2.88 14.81 -9.21
C GLY A 212 3.67 13.59 -9.73
N SER A 213 4.25 12.79 -8.84
CA SER A 213 5.07 11.64 -9.20
C SER A 213 4.53 10.34 -8.60
N THR A 214 4.91 9.22 -9.22
CA THR A 214 4.73 7.86 -8.68
C THR A 214 5.93 7.42 -7.82
N ARG A 215 6.99 8.24 -7.73
CA ARG A 215 8.14 7.98 -6.86
C ARG A 215 7.83 8.30 -5.40
N LEU A 216 8.34 7.47 -4.51
CA LEU A 216 8.33 7.80 -3.09
C LEU A 216 9.18 9.04 -2.80
N LYS A 217 8.84 9.75 -1.74
CA LYS A 217 9.70 10.79 -1.18
C LYS A 217 11.05 10.21 -0.76
N PRO A 218 12.12 11.02 -0.70
CA PRO A 218 13.38 10.63 -0.12
C PRO A 218 13.18 10.03 1.29
N MET A 219 14.00 9.02 1.64
CA MET A 219 13.82 8.29 2.90
C MET A 219 13.93 9.19 4.14
N ASP A 220 14.74 10.25 4.09
CA ASP A 220 14.85 11.22 5.19
C ASP A 220 13.58 12.05 5.39
N GLU A 221 12.83 12.35 4.32
CA GLU A 221 11.51 12.98 4.40
C GLU A 221 10.47 12.03 4.96
N LEU A 222 10.49 10.76 4.55
CA LEU A 222 9.60 9.73 5.09
C LEU A 222 9.90 9.44 6.58
N VAL A 223 11.19 9.46 6.99
CA VAL A 223 11.56 9.37 8.41
C VAL A 223 10.94 10.52 9.21
N LYS A 224 10.94 11.75 8.68
CA LYS A 224 10.30 12.91 9.32
C LYS A 224 8.78 12.76 9.38
N LEU A 225 8.16 12.32 8.28
CA LEU A 225 6.71 12.12 8.18
C LEU A 225 6.20 11.15 9.26
N TYR A 226 6.88 10.01 9.43
CA TYR A 226 6.49 8.97 10.38
C TYR A 226 7.19 9.07 11.75
N GLY A 227 7.98 10.12 11.97
CA GLY A 227 8.82 10.28 13.16
C GLY A 227 8.06 10.37 14.49
N ALA A 228 6.80 10.79 14.46
CA ALA A 228 5.93 10.85 15.64
C ALA A 228 5.38 9.47 16.06
N LEU A 229 5.42 8.45 15.20
CA LEU A 229 4.91 7.12 15.51
C LEU A 229 5.86 6.36 16.44
N ASN A 230 5.31 5.82 17.52
CA ASN A 230 6.09 5.04 18.47
C ASN A 230 6.45 3.66 17.90
N ARG A 231 7.72 3.46 17.55
CA ARG A 231 8.24 2.22 16.94
C ARG A 231 8.14 0.97 17.81
N LYS A 232 7.92 1.12 19.13
CA LYS A 232 7.70 -0.02 20.04
C LYS A 232 6.30 -0.59 19.94
N LYS A 233 5.35 0.21 19.46
CA LYS A 233 3.97 -0.20 19.23
C LYS A 233 3.83 -0.99 17.94
N GLU A 234 2.80 -1.82 17.88
CA GLU A 234 2.35 -2.42 16.64
C GLU A 234 1.50 -1.42 15.86
N ILE A 235 1.75 -1.30 14.56
CA ILE A 235 0.99 -0.44 13.67
C ILE A 235 0.13 -1.32 12.78
N ILE A 236 -1.17 -1.06 12.76
CA ILE A 236 -2.11 -1.67 11.84
C ILE A 236 -2.54 -0.59 10.87
N VAL A 237 -2.19 -0.77 9.59
CA VAL A 237 -2.58 0.15 8.52
C VAL A 237 -3.85 -0.34 7.85
N TYR A 238 -4.74 0.57 7.48
CA TYR A 238 -5.93 0.27 6.70
C TYR A 238 -6.31 1.42 5.78
N CYS A 239 -7.05 1.10 4.72
CA CYS A 239 -7.61 2.12 3.82
C CYS A 239 -9.08 1.82 3.48
N GLN A 240 -9.47 1.87 2.21
CA GLN A 240 -10.81 1.44 1.77
C GLN A 240 -10.87 -0.08 1.51
N THR A 241 -9.85 -0.65 0.84
CA THR A 241 -9.79 -2.04 0.33
C THR A 241 -8.42 -2.70 0.50
N GLY A 242 -7.56 -2.26 1.43
CA GLY A 242 -6.21 -2.77 1.64
C GLY A 242 -5.13 -2.20 0.71
N THR A 243 -5.46 -1.86 -0.52
CA THR A 243 -4.50 -1.51 -1.58
C THR A 243 -3.60 -0.31 -1.23
N ARG A 244 -4.17 0.82 -0.79
CA ARG A 244 -3.42 2.02 -0.35
C ARG A 244 -2.66 1.76 0.96
N ALA A 245 -3.23 0.92 1.82
CA ALA A 245 -2.60 0.52 3.07
C ALA A 245 -1.31 -0.25 2.84
N ALA A 246 -1.27 -1.11 1.83
CA ALA A 246 -0.07 -1.85 1.45
C ALA A 246 1.11 -0.95 1.05
N ASN A 247 0.86 0.23 0.44
CA ASN A 247 1.92 1.21 0.21
C ASN A 247 2.51 1.73 1.53
N THR A 248 1.66 2.15 2.47
CA THR A 248 2.13 2.61 3.78
C THR A 248 2.78 1.49 4.58
N TYR A 249 2.27 0.25 4.48
CA TYR A 249 2.93 -0.94 5.03
C TYR A 249 4.38 -1.05 4.52
N PHE A 250 4.56 -0.98 3.20
CA PHE A 250 5.89 -1.01 2.56
C PHE A 250 6.80 0.10 3.10
N VAL A 251 6.33 1.34 3.12
CA VAL A 251 7.10 2.50 3.62
C VAL A 251 7.53 2.28 5.07
N LEU A 252 6.63 1.88 5.95
CA LEU A 252 6.96 1.61 7.35
C LEU A 252 7.98 0.47 7.50
N LYS A 253 7.86 -0.58 6.68
CA LYS A 253 8.85 -1.67 6.61
C LYS A 253 10.22 -1.14 6.16
N ALA A 254 10.28 -0.36 5.08
CA ALA A 254 11.52 0.25 4.57
C ALA A 254 12.17 1.18 5.60
N LEU A 255 11.37 1.89 6.38
CA LEU A 255 11.83 2.69 7.52
C LEU A 255 12.24 1.85 8.74
N GLY A 256 12.11 0.52 8.69
CA GLY A 256 12.52 -0.40 9.75
C GLY A 256 11.57 -0.43 10.95
N PHE A 257 10.26 -0.15 10.77
CA PHE A 257 9.27 -0.41 11.83
C PHE A 257 9.12 -1.93 12.02
N PRO A 258 9.28 -2.45 13.25
CA PRO A 258 9.39 -3.89 13.45
C PRO A 258 8.06 -4.64 13.44
N LYS A 259 6.96 -3.94 13.67
CA LYS A 259 5.63 -4.54 13.86
C LYS A 259 4.59 -3.77 13.04
N VAL A 260 4.40 -4.16 11.79
CA VAL A 260 3.42 -3.56 10.89
C VAL A 260 2.53 -4.65 10.32
N ARG A 261 1.22 -4.45 10.37
CA ARG A 261 0.21 -5.30 9.74
C ARG A 261 -0.58 -4.51 8.73
N ASP A 262 -0.97 -5.14 7.65
CA ASP A 262 -2.02 -4.64 6.78
C ASP A 262 -3.37 -5.25 7.20
N TYR A 263 -4.37 -4.42 7.38
CA TYR A 263 -5.75 -4.83 7.52
C TYR A 263 -6.39 -4.85 6.12
N ASP A 264 -6.23 -5.97 5.42
CA ASP A 264 -6.60 -6.18 4.02
C ASP A 264 -8.08 -5.85 3.74
N ALA A 265 -9.00 -6.39 4.56
CA ALA A 265 -10.43 -6.13 4.43
C ALA A 265 -10.83 -4.66 4.68
N SER A 266 -10.02 -3.90 5.39
CA SER A 266 -10.09 -2.43 5.51
C SER A 266 -11.49 -1.86 5.83
N TRP A 267 -11.72 -0.61 5.41
CA TRP A 267 -12.98 0.09 5.70
C TRP A 267 -14.18 -0.48 4.96
N ILE A 268 -13.99 -1.10 3.80
CA ILE A 268 -15.13 -1.67 3.05
C ILE A 268 -15.85 -2.75 3.88
N GLU A 269 -15.11 -3.59 4.61
CA GLU A 269 -15.71 -4.55 5.53
C GLU A 269 -16.15 -3.87 6.84
N TRP A 270 -15.28 -3.07 7.45
CA TRP A 270 -15.56 -2.42 8.73
C TRP A 270 -16.74 -1.46 8.66
N GLY A 271 -16.74 -0.57 7.65
CA GLY A 271 -17.79 0.43 7.42
C GLY A 271 -19.12 -0.18 6.97
N SER A 272 -19.09 -1.37 6.36
CA SER A 272 -20.31 -2.10 5.97
C SER A 272 -20.90 -2.94 7.10
N ASN A 273 -20.12 -3.23 8.14
CA ASN A 273 -20.63 -3.93 9.32
C ASN A 273 -21.08 -2.93 10.39
N LEU A 274 -22.39 -2.66 10.44
CA LEU A 274 -22.98 -1.70 11.38
C LEU A 274 -22.88 -2.15 12.86
N GLY A 275 -22.54 -3.41 13.14
CA GLY A 275 -22.27 -3.92 14.49
C GLY A 275 -20.86 -3.59 15.01
N LEU A 276 -19.98 -3.02 14.18
CA LEU A 276 -18.65 -2.56 14.60
C LEU A 276 -18.68 -1.07 14.96
N PRO A 277 -17.90 -0.62 15.97
CA PRO A 277 -17.85 0.79 16.34
C PRO A 277 -17.18 1.63 15.26
N ALA A 278 -17.57 2.89 15.14
CA ALA A 278 -16.93 3.87 14.27
C ALA A 278 -17.13 5.27 14.83
N ASP A 279 -16.15 6.14 14.58
CA ASP A 279 -16.20 7.56 14.88
C ASP A 279 -16.50 8.37 13.61
N ASP A 280 -16.97 9.62 13.76
CA ASP A 280 -17.35 10.54 12.67
C ASP A 280 -18.34 9.91 11.66
N VAL A 281 -19.34 9.19 12.20
CA VAL A 281 -20.26 8.39 11.38
C VAL A 281 -21.18 9.30 10.57
N SER A 282 -21.20 9.07 9.27
CA SER A 282 -22.22 9.57 8.34
C SER A 282 -22.81 8.39 7.56
N TYR A 283 -24.01 8.56 7.04
CA TYR A 283 -24.66 7.52 6.24
C TYR A 283 -24.91 7.99 4.82
N PHE A 284 -24.82 7.07 3.90
CA PHE A 284 -25.13 7.32 2.51
C PHE A 284 -26.62 7.68 2.38
N ASN A 285 -26.93 8.87 1.86
CA ASN A 285 -28.29 9.30 1.66
C ASN A 285 -28.85 8.73 0.33
N PHE A 286 -29.30 7.49 0.36
CA PHE A 286 -29.82 6.80 -0.79
C PHE A 286 -30.99 7.56 -1.45
N VAL A 287 -31.85 8.21 -0.64
CA VAL A 287 -33.00 8.95 -1.16
C VAL A 287 -32.57 10.13 -2.02
N SER A 288 -31.55 10.88 -1.61
CA SER A 288 -31.05 12.01 -2.40
C SER A 288 -30.38 11.56 -3.69
N VAL A 289 -29.68 10.43 -3.67
CA VAL A 289 -29.06 9.85 -4.89
C VAL A 289 -30.11 9.37 -5.87
N MET A 290 -31.15 8.67 -5.42
CA MET A 290 -32.26 8.25 -6.29
C MET A 290 -33.00 9.43 -6.91
N LYS A 291 -33.17 10.53 -6.16
CA LYS A 291 -33.73 11.78 -6.71
C LYS A 291 -32.83 12.40 -7.80
N ALA A 292 -31.50 12.40 -7.57
CA ALA A 292 -30.54 12.91 -8.55
C ALA A 292 -30.50 12.05 -9.81
N ILE A 293 -30.50 10.71 -9.67
CA ILE A 293 -30.58 9.77 -10.80
C ILE A 293 -31.85 10.04 -11.61
N LYS A 294 -33.02 10.10 -10.97
CA LYS A 294 -34.29 10.36 -11.65
C LYS A 294 -34.26 11.69 -12.42
N LYS A 295 -33.70 12.74 -11.82
CA LYS A 295 -33.55 14.03 -12.49
C LYS A 295 -32.65 13.93 -13.73
N LEU A 296 -31.52 13.22 -13.62
CA LEU A 296 -30.61 13.00 -14.77
C LEU A 296 -31.28 12.17 -15.86
N GLU A 297 -32.06 11.16 -15.52
CA GLU A 297 -32.85 10.37 -16.49
C GLU A 297 -33.87 11.25 -17.24
N GLU A 298 -34.55 12.16 -16.54
CA GLU A 298 -35.47 13.14 -17.13
C GLU A 298 -34.71 14.07 -18.10
N GLU A 299 -33.58 14.65 -17.70
CA GLU A 299 -32.71 15.51 -18.53
C GLU A 299 -32.19 14.76 -19.79
N VAL A 300 -31.73 13.53 -19.63
CA VAL A 300 -31.28 12.69 -20.76
C VAL A 300 -32.42 12.41 -21.74
N ASN A 301 -33.62 12.14 -21.23
CA ASN A 301 -34.80 11.90 -22.07
C ASN A 301 -35.26 13.15 -22.82
N GLU A 302 -35.14 14.34 -22.21
CA GLU A 302 -35.40 15.62 -22.87
C GLU A 302 -34.40 15.89 -24.00
N LEU A 303 -33.09 15.66 -23.74
CA LEU A 303 -32.05 15.79 -24.77
C LEU A 303 -32.26 14.84 -25.94
N LYS A 304 -32.64 13.58 -25.67
CA LYS A 304 -32.96 12.61 -26.73
C LYS A 304 -34.17 13.04 -27.57
N ARG A 305 -35.20 13.64 -26.97
CA ARG A 305 -36.36 14.17 -27.71
C ARG A 305 -35.98 15.40 -28.54
N GLY A 306 -35.14 16.26 -28.02
CA GLY A 306 -34.65 17.44 -28.74
C GLY A 306 -33.81 17.09 -29.99
N HIS A 307 -33.08 15.95 -29.95
CA HIS A 307 -32.29 15.49 -31.10
C HIS A 307 -33.10 14.75 -32.16
N GLN A 308 -34.33 14.25 -31.87
CA GLN A 308 -35.21 13.61 -32.85
C GLN A 308 -35.96 14.59 -33.72
N GLY A 309 -35.86 15.89 -33.48
CA GLY A 309 -36.56 16.95 -34.22
C GLY A 309 -35.73 17.71 -35.30
N VAL A 310 -34.50 17.30 -35.56
CA VAL A 310 -33.68 17.92 -36.64
C VAL A 310 -33.55 16.95 -37.79
N PRO A 311 -34.26 17.19 -38.93
CA PRO A 311 -34.00 16.44 -40.16
C PRO A 311 -32.54 16.76 -40.63
N LEU A 312 -31.77 15.72 -40.93
CA LEU A 312 -30.50 15.85 -41.65
C LEU A 312 -30.83 16.32 -43.07
N GLU A 313 -30.60 17.56 -43.41
CA GLU A 313 -30.53 18.04 -44.80
C GLU A 313 -29.19 17.63 -45.41
#